data_f8c27730e63de8986eb7b985726d70d8
#
_entry.id   f8c27730e63de8986eb7b985726d70d8
#
_cell.length_a   1.000
_cell.length_b   1.000
_cell.length_c   1.000
_cell.angle_alpha   90.00
_cell.angle_beta   90.00
_cell.angle_gamma   90.00
#
_symmetry.space_group_name_H-M   'P 1'
#
loop_
_entity.id
_entity.type
_entity.pdbx_description
1 polymer ?
#
loop_
_entity_poly.entity_id
_entity_poly.type
_entity_poly.pdbx_seq_one_letter_code
_entity_poly.pdbx_strand_id
1 'polypeptide(L)'
;WSSDVCSSDLFYYLCGKQPLLPRYAFGNWWSRYHRYTEEEYKELVERFEDEKLPFSVAVVDMDWHIVDDVDPKYGSGWTGYTWNKNFFPDPKGFMSWLHEHNMKITLNVHPADGIRAYEELYPRVAEKMGIDPESEIAVQFDPADPHFMEVYLKDLHHPLEEEGVDFWWLDWQQGTVTKVPGLDPLWMLNHYHYLDSSWKGNRPLTFSRYAGVGSHRYPVGFSGDSVISWESLQFQPYFTNTASNVGYGWWSHDIGGHMMGIRDDELMARWVEYGVFSPINRLHSTDNPFNGKEPWKFDKITQGVMEDYLRLRHGMVPYLYTMNHRAN
;
A
#
# COMPACT_ATOMS: atom_id res chain seq x y z
N TRP A 1 18.50 -21.27 -34.18
CA TRP A 1 17.83 -20.46 -33.15
C TRP A 1 18.36 -19.04 -33.29
N SER A 2 17.50 -18.13 -33.74
CA SER A 2 17.84 -16.71 -33.72
C SER A 2 18.01 -16.28 -32.26
N SER A 3 19.14 -15.64 -31.97
CA SER A 3 19.49 -15.12 -30.63
C SER A 3 18.64 -13.91 -30.20
N ASP A 4 17.58 -13.60 -30.92
CA ASP A 4 16.84 -12.33 -30.81
C ASP A 4 15.62 -12.38 -29.89
N VAL A 5 15.27 -13.57 -29.35
CA VAL A 5 14.19 -13.72 -28.38
C VAL A 5 14.79 -14.09 -27.02
N CYS A 6 14.83 -13.11 -26.13
CA CYS A 6 15.29 -13.35 -24.78
C CYS A 6 14.19 -14.05 -23.96
N SER A 7 14.57 -14.78 -22.91
CA SER A 7 13.63 -15.48 -22.03
C SER A 7 12.61 -14.54 -21.38
N SER A 8 13.00 -13.28 -21.14
CA SER A 8 12.12 -12.25 -20.64
C SER A 8 11.03 -11.85 -21.62
N ASP A 9 11.33 -11.80 -22.92
CA ASP A 9 10.34 -11.50 -23.97
C ASP A 9 9.28 -12.60 -24.05
N LEU A 10 9.69 -13.87 -23.96
CA LEU A 10 8.77 -15.01 -23.91
C LEU A 10 7.93 -14.99 -22.63
N PHE A 11 8.53 -14.66 -21.50
CA PHE A 11 7.82 -14.52 -20.25
C PHE A 11 6.71 -13.48 -20.33
N TYR A 12 7.02 -12.27 -20.79
CA TYR A 12 6.03 -11.20 -20.93
C TYR A 12 5.01 -11.47 -22.05
N TYR A 13 5.39 -12.22 -23.10
CA TYR A 13 4.44 -12.68 -24.10
C TYR A 13 3.38 -13.62 -23.51
N LEU A 14 3.79 -14.51 -22.62
CA LEU A 14 2.89 -15.48 -21.98
C LEU A 14 2.11 -14.90 -20.80
N CYS A 15 2.78 -14.14 -19.95
CA CYS A 15 2.23 -13.65 -18.68
C CYS A 15 1.65 -12.23 -18.75
N GLY A 16 1.81 -11.53 -19.89
CA GLY A 16 1.47 -10.12 -20.04
C GLY A 16 2.60 -9.20 -19.58
N LYS A 17 2.56 -7.96 -20.04
CA LYS A 17 3.57 -6.94 -19.72
C LYS A 17 3.34 -6.28 -18.38
N GLN A 18 4.36 -5.62 -17.86
CA GLN A 18 4.22 -4.70 -16.73
C GLN A 18 3.45 -3.45 -17.20
N PRO A 19 2.43 -2.99 -16.46
CA PRO A 19 1.74 -1.78 -16.82
C PRO A 19 2.56 -0.52 -16.48
N LEU A 20 2.24 0.58 -17.15
CA LEU A 20 2.81 1.88 -16.83
C LEU A 20 2.14 2.46 -15.57
N LEU A 21 2.92 2.68 -14.52
CA LEU A 21 2.44 3.23 -13.26
C LEU A 21 2.08 4.73 -13.37
N PRO A 22 1.18 5.24 -12.52
CA PRO A 22 1.00 6.67 -12.36
C PRO A 22 2.29 7.34 -11.90
N ARG A 23 2.53 8.56 -12.36
CA ARG A 23 3.79 9.29 -12.07
C ARG A 23 4.08 9.45 -10.58
N TYR A 24 3.05 9.67 -9.76
CA TYR A 24 3.22 9.87 -8.31
C TYR A 24 3.79 8.65 -7.59
N ALA A 25 3.60 7.44 -8.15
CA ALA A 25 4.12 6.22 -7.55
C ALA A 25 5.66 6.19 -7.46
N PHE A 26 6.36 6.97 -8.28
CA PHE A 26 7.83 7.01 -8.30
C PHE A 26 8.45 7.99 -7.30
N GLY A 27 7.66 8.85 -6.64
CA GLY A 27 8.13 9.75 -5.61
C GLY A 27 8.36 9.05 -4.27
N ASN A 28 8.48 9.84 -3.21
CA ASN A 28 8.59 9.32 -1.85
C ASN A 28 7.21 9.02 -1.27
N TRP A 29 7.07 7.90 -0.58
CA TRP A 29 5.89 7.50 0.15
C TRP A 29 6.16 7.59 1.64
N TRP A 30 5.29 8.26 2.39
CA TRP A 30 5.29 8.20 3.84
C TRP A 30 4.32 7.13 4.29
N SER A 31 4.80 6.19 5.10
CA SER A 31 4.02 5.08 5.63
C SER A 31 4.45 4.77 7.05
N ARG A 32 3.48 4.58 7.93
CA ARG A 32 3.75 4.13 9.30
C ARG A 32 2.53 3.46 9.90
N TYR A 33 2.71 2.27 10.50
CA TYR A 33 1.72 1.72 11.41
C TYR A 33 1.74 2.53 12.71
N HIS A 34 0.87 3.53 12.78
CA HIS A 34 0.77 4.48 13.88
C HIS A 34 -0.63 5.09 13.88
N ARG A 35 -1.18 5.28 15.06
CA ARG A 35 -2.49 5.92 15.27
C ARG A 35 -2.38 7.42 15.10
N TYR A 36 -2.26 7.85 13.86
CA TYR A 36 -2.31 9.28 13.56
C TYR A 36 -3.71 9.82 13.79
N THR A 37 -3.79 10.99 14.40
CA THR A 37 -4.93 11.88 14.22
C THR A 37 -4.78 12.65 12.90
N GLU A 38 -5.88 13.17 12.38
CA GLU A 38 -5.88 14.05 11.21
C GLU A 38 -4.90 15.23 11.40
N GLU A 39 -4.91 15.85 12.59
CA GLU A 39 -4.05 16.99 12.92
C GLU A 39 -2.57 16.59 12.93
N GLU A 40 -2.22 15.51 13.63
CA GLU A 40 -0.83 15.01 13.65
C GLU A 40 -0.30 14.65 12.27
N TYR A 41 -1.15 14.10 11.40
CA TYR A 41 -0.73 13.78 10.03
C TYR A 41 -0.50 15.04 9.20
N LYS A 42 -1.36 16.05 9.35
CA LYS A 42 -1.20 17.35 8.70
C LYS A 42 0.07 18.07 9.17
N GLU A 43 0.30 18.14 10.49
CA GLU A 43 1.53 18.71 11.06
C GLU A 43 2.79 18.02 10.54
N LEU A 44 2.74 16.70 10.37
CA LEU A 44 3.86 15.95 9.81
C LEU A 44 4.13 16.33 8.35
N VAL A 45 3.10 16.44 7.53
CA VAL A 45 3.24 16.84 6.11
C VAL A 45 3.74 18.28 6.00
N GLU A 46 3.18 19.21 6.76
CA GLU A 46 3.63 20.59 6.81
C GLU A 46 5.12 20.68 7.21
N ARG A 47 5.54 19.87 8.16
CA ARG A 47 6.95 19.82 8.54
C ARG A 47 7.84 19.28 7.43
N PHE A 48 7.41 18.27 6.68
CA PHE A 48 8.15 17.84 5.51
C PHE A 48 8.30 18.95 4.47
N GLU A 49 7.26 19.74 4.26
CA GLU A 49 7.30 20.88 3.33
C GLU A 49 8.24 21.99 3.82
N ASP A 50 8.20 22.34 5.11
CA ASP A 50 9.10 23.31 5.73
C ASP A 50 10.58 22.90 5.59
N GLU A 51 10.87 21.61 5.79
CA GLU A 51 12.21 21.01 5.60
C GLU A 51 12.53 20.76 4.10
N LYS A 52 11.61 21.10 3.18
CA LYS A 52 11.73 20.89 1.73
C LYS A 52 11.97 19.43 1.36
N LEU A 53 11.28 18.53 2.03
CA LEU A 53 11.29 17.10 1.79
C LEU A 53 10.03 16.70 1.01
N PRO A 54 10.15 16.43 -0.29
CA PRO A 54 8.99 16.13 -1.11
C PRO A 54 8.47 14.71 -0.84
N PHE A 55 7.15 14.59 -0.64
CA PHE A 55 6.42 13.32 -0.64
C PHE A 55 5.29 13.37 -1.66
N SER A 56 4.94 12.23 -2.24
CA SER A 56 3.89 12.13 -3.25
C SER A 56 2.76 11.20 -2.86
N VAL A 57 2.97 10.35 -1.84
CA VAL A 57 1.96 9.41 -1.35
C VAL A 57 1.93 9.40 0.17
N ALA A 58 0.73 9.59 0.70
CA ALA A 58 0.36 9.38 2.08
C ALA A 58 -0.22 7.98 2.23
N VAL A 59 0.42 7.14 3.04
CA VAL A 59 -0.09 5.81 3.38
C VAL A 59 -0.64 5.85 4.80
N VAL A 60 -1.93 5.61 4.95
CA VAL A 60 -2.55 5.47 6.27
C VAL A 60 -2.81 4.01 6.54
N ASP A 61 -2.19 3.50 7.61
CA ASP A 61 -2.30 2.12 8.03
C ASP A 61 -3.65 1.86 8.73
N MET A 62 -3.89 0.66 9.19
CA MET A 62 -5.20 0.15 9.58
C MET A 62 -5.99 1.01 10.59
N ASP A 63 -5.34 1.86 11.38
CA ASP A 63 -6.04 2.72 12.35
C ASP A 63 -6.84 3.89 11.72
N TRP A 64 -6.91 3.98 10.38
CA TRP A 64 -7.86 4.86 9.70
C TRP A 64 -9.32 4.45 9.97
N HIS A 65 -9.59 3.15 10.16
CA HIS A 65 -10.89 2.60 10.51
C HIS A 65 -10.99 2.25 12.00
N ILE A 66 -12.19 1.88 12.44
CA ILE A 66 -12.45 1.48 13.83
C ILE A 66 -11.75 0.14 14.10
N VAL A 67 -10.78 0.12 15.03
CA VAL A 67 -9.99 -1.06 15.41
C VAL A 67 -10.32 -1.53 16.82
N ASP A 68 -10.17 -0.67 17.83
CA ASP A 68 -10.26 -1.06 19.25
C ASP A 68 -11.67 -1.00 19.83
N ASP A 69 -12.54 -0.14 19.29
CA ASP A 69 -13.88 0.13 19.82
C ASP A 69 -14.96 -0.76 19.16
N VAL A 70 -14.57 -1.91 18.60
CA VAL A 70 -15.51 -2.87 18.03
C VAL A 70 -16.16 -3.69 19.14
N ASP A 71 -17.51 -3.76 19.16
CA ASP A 71 -18.22 -4.65 20.08
C ASP A 71 -17.74 -6.10 19.88
N PRO A 72 -17.30 -6.79 20.94
CA PRO A 72 -16.79 -8.18 20.87
C PRO A 72 -17.72 -9.17 20.16
N LYS A 73 -19.03 -8.90 20.11
CA LYS A 73 -19.97 -9.74 19.36
C LYS A 73 -19.67 -9.79 17.85
N TYR A 74 -18.99 -8.78 17.32
CA TYR A 74 -18.59 -8.71 15.92
C TYR A 74 -17.16 -9.20 15.66
N GLY A 75 -16.43 -9.61 16.70
CA GLY A 75 -15.03 -10.06 16.61
C GLY A 75 -14.02 -8.92 16.80
N SER A 76 -12.87 -9.02 16.16
CA SER A 76 -11.80 -8.02 16.26
C SER A 76 -11.97 -6.89 15.24
N GLY A 77 -11.38 -5.73 15.49
CA GLY A 77 -11.30 -4.64 14.52
C GLY A 77 -10.19 -4.78 13.47
N TRP A 78 -9.67 -6.00 13.25
CA TRP A 78 -8.60 -6.22 12.25
C TRP A 78 -9.06 -5.91 10.82
N THR A 79 -10.26 -6.34 10.46
CA THR A 79 -10.94 -5.92 9.22
C THR A 79 -11.85 -4.74 9.54
N GLY A 80 -11.81 -3.66 8.75
CA GLY A 80 -12.71 -2.53 8.91
C GLY A 80 -12.76 -1.65 7.68
N TYR A 81 -13.89 -0.93 7.54
CA TYR A 81 -14.18 -0.04 6.38
C TYR A 81 -14.85 1.27 6.81
N THR A 82 -15.02 1.49 8.12
CA THR A 82 -15.64 2.70 8.66
C THR A 82 -14.59 3.59 9.28
N TRP A 83 -14.49 4.83 8.82
CA TRP A 83 -13.54 5.80 9.36
C TRP A 83 -13.67 5.95 10.88
N ASN A 84 -12.55 5.89 11.58
CA ASN A 84 -12.48 6.23 12.99
C ASN A 84 -12.55 7.75 13.16
N LYS A 85 -13.77 8.25 13.42
CA LYS A 85 -14.02 9.69 13.58
C LYS A 85 -13.34 10.32 14.80
N ASN A 86 -12.84 9.51 15.74
CA ASN A 86 -12.02 10.01 16.85
C ASN A 86 -10.64 10.45 16.38
N PHE A 87 -10.10 9.82 15.35
CA PHE A 87 -8.81 10.15 14.75
C PHE A 87 -8.96 11.04 13.52
N PHE A 88 -9.93 10.78 12.68
CA PHE A 88 -10.22 11.50 11.45
C PHE A 88 -11.66 12.04 11.49
N PRO A 89 -11.92 13.17 12.16
CA PRO A 89 -13.27 13.73 12.28
C PRO A 89 -13.86 14.18 10.94
N ASP A 90 -13.02 14.63 10.00
CA ASP A 90 -13.42 15.01 8.64
C ASP A 90 -12.54 14.32 7.58
N PRO A 91 -12.75 13.01 7.31
CA PRO A 91 -11.91 12.27 6.37
C PRO A 91 -11.87 12.88 4.97
N LYS A 92 -13.01 13.40 4.49
CA LYS A 92 -13.10 14.03 3.17
C LYS A 92 -12.29 15.33 3.11
N GLY A 93 -12.39 16.15 4.15
CA GLY A 93 -11.57 17.36 4.28
C GLY A 93 -10.08 17.04 4.38
N PHE A 94 -9.73 15.99 5.14
CA PHE A 94 -8.35 15.49 5.26
C PHE A 94 -7.78 15.05 3.90
N MET A 95 -8.50 14.21 3.17
CA MET A 95 -8.06 13.74 1.85
C MET A 95 -7.97 14.89 0.83
N SER A 96 -8.93 15.83 0.85
CA SER A 96 -8.87 17.03 0.01
C SER A 96 -7.65 17.87 0.32
N TRP A 97 -7.33 18.05 1.60
CA TRP A 97 -6.15 18.77 2.04
C TRP A 97 -4.85 18.09 1.56
N LEU A 98 -4.73 16.76 1.65
CA LEU A 98 -3.58 16.02 1.09
C LEU A 98 -3.45 16.23 -0.43
N HIS A 99 -4.56 16.24 -1.16
CA HIS A 99 -4.55 16.50 -2.59
C HIS A 99 -4.08 17.93 -2.93
N GLU A 100 -4.46 18.93 -2.13
CA GLU A 100 -3.99 20.30 -2.26
C GLU A 100 -2.47 20.41 -2.03
N HIS A 101 -1.92 19.55 -1.16
CA HIS A 101 -0.48 19.37 -0.92
C HIS A 101 0.21 18.43 -1.91
N ASN A 102 -0.45 18.11 -3.04
CA ASN A 102 0.04 17.24 -4.12
C ASN A 102 0.39 15.81 -3.68
N MET A 103 -0.22 15.31 -2.63
CA MET A 103 -0.09 13.93 -2.17
C MET A 103 -1.31 13.11 -2.59
N LYS A 104 -1.06 11.85 -2.96
CA LYS A 104 -2.08 10.81 -3.14
C LYS A 104 -2.21 10.01 -1.86
N ILE A 105 -3.40 9.48 -1.60
CA ILE A 105 -3.65 8.71 -0.38
C ILE A 105 -4.03 7.27 -0.68
N THR A 106 -3.46 6.34 0.09
CA THR A 106 -3.86 4.94 0.14
C THR A 106 -4.16 4.51 1.57
N LEU A 107 -5.19 3.70 1.71
CA LEU A 107 -5.63 3.14 2.99
C LEU A 107 -5.35 1.64 3.01
N ASN A 108 -4.90 1.14 4.17
CA ASN A 108 -4.69 -0.28 4.41
C ASN A 108 -6.02 -1.01 4.60
N VAL A 109 -6.15 -2.20 4.01
CA VAL A 109 -7.30 -3.09 4.22
C VAL A 109 -6.88 -4.54 4.44
N HIS A 110 -7.52 -5.18 5.43
CA HIS A 110 -7.42 -6.59 5.77
C HIS A 110 -8.80 -7.24 5.58
N PRO A 111 -9.18 -7.70 4.40
CA PRO A 111 -10.60 -7.97 4.09
C PRO A 111 -11.16 -9.31 4.59
N ALA A 112 -10.36 -10.15 5.24
CA ALA A 112 -10.69 -11.56 5.49
C ALA A 112 -11.95 -11.80 6.33
N ASP A 113 -12.24 -10.89 7.28
CA ASP A 113 -13.40 -11.07 8.18
C ASP A 113 -14.73 -10.61 7.55
N GLY A 114 -14.70 -10.17 6.30
CA GLY A 114 -15.88 -9.69 5.59
C GLY A 114 -16.39 -8.33 6.09
N ILE A 115 -17.66 -8.04 5.88
CA ILE A 115 -18.30 -6.78 6.26
C ILE A 115 -19.27 -7.05 7.39
N ARG A 116 -19.07 -6.41 8.55
CA ARG A 116 -19.80 -6.66 9.79
C ARG A 116 -20.81 -5.56 10.07
N ALA A 117 -21.83 -5.85 10.90
CA ALA A 117 -22.98 -4.99 11.09
C ALA A 117 -22.68 -3.63 11.76
N TYR A 118 -21.53 -3.44 12.36
CA TYR A 118 -21.12 -2.14 12.89
C TYR A 118 -20.56 -1.19 11.83
N GLU A 119 -20.26 -1.69 10.63
CA GLU A 119 -19.72 -0.88 9.53
C GLU A 119 -20.80 0.06 8.97
N GLU A 120 -20.43 1.30 8.70
CA GLU A 120 -21.35 2.33 8.19
C GLU A 120 -22.03 1.91 6.88
N LEU A 121 -21.29 1.22 6.01
CA LEU A 121 -21.80 0.75 4.71
C LEU A 121 -22.41 -0.67 4.77
N TYR A 122 -22.42 -1.32 5.95
CA TYR A 122 -22.95 -2.67 6.07
C TYR A 122 -24.40 -2.81 5.59
N PRO A 123 -25.36 -1.92 5.95
CA PRO A 123 -26.74 -2.11 5.52
C PRO A 123 -26.87 -2.19 4.01
N ARG A 124 -26.18 -1.31 3.29
CA ARG A 124 -26.16 -1.28 1.83
C ARG A 124 -25.56 -2.57 1.24
N VAL A 125 -24.45 -3.02 1.78
CA VAL A 125 -23.75 -4.22 1.30
C VAL A 125 -24.58 -5.48 1.61
N ALA A 126 -25.15 -5.58 2.81
CA ALA A 126 -25.98 -6.71 3.24
C ALA A 126 -27.22 -6.85 2.34
N GLU A 127 -27.96 -5.77 2.08
CA GLU A 127 -29.11 -5.78 1.16
C GLU A 127 -28.72 -6.26 -0.24
N LYS A 128 -27.59 -5.80 -0.78
CA LYS A 128 -27.09 -6.22 -2.09
C LYS A 128 -26.73 -7.71 -2.13
N MET A 129 -26.26 -8.25 -1.00
CA MET A 129 -25.96 -9.67 -0.85
C MET A 129 -27.18 -10.51 -0.43
N GLY A 130 -28.37 -9.92 -0.37
CA GLY A 130 -29.61 -10.61 0.01
C GLY A 130 -29.70 -10.98 1.49
N ILE A 131 -28.94 -10.29 2.34
CA ILE A 131 -28.95 -10.45 3.80
C ILE A 131 -29.81 -9.31 4.39
N ASP A 132 -30.73 -9.65 5.29
CA ASP A 132 -31.47 -8.66 6.04
C ASP A 132 -30.51 -7.90 7.00
N PRO A 133 -30.36 -6.58 6.86
CA PRO A 133 -29.46 -5.80 7.72
C PRO A 133 -29.81 -5.89 9.22
N GLU A 134 -31.09 -6.05 9.54
CA GLU A 134 -31.54 -6.19 10.94
C GLU A 134 -31.11 -7.52 11.58
N SER A 135 -30.70 -8.50 10.77
CA SER A 135 -30.16 -9.77 11.27
C SER A 135 -28.77 -9.67 11.86
N GLU A 136 -28.04 -8.59 11.59
CA GLU A 136 -26.63 -8.39 11.94
C GLU A 136 -25.67 -9.51 11.48
N ILE A 137 -26.10 -10.32 10.50
CA ILE A 137 -25.28 -11.41 9.94
C ILE A 137 -24.19 -10.78 9.06
N ALA A 138 -22.92 -11.06 9.39
CA ALA A 138 -21.80 -10.55 8.61
C ALA A 138 -21.83 -11.04 7.15
N VAL A 139 -21.56 -10.13 6.22
CA VAL A 139 -21.31 -10.50 4.82
C VAL A 139 -19.93 -11.15 4.75
N GLN A 140 -19.89 -12.43 4.42
CA GLN A 140 -18.65 -13.21 4.39
C GLN A 140 -17.77 -12.78 3.21
N PHE A 141 -16.45 -12.69 3.46
CA PHE A 141 -15.47 -12.44 2.41
C PHE A 141 -15.39 -13.65 1.47
N ASP A 142 -15.74 -13.48 0.21
CA ASP A 142 -15.69 -14.54 -0.80
C ASP A 142 -15.18 -14.02 -2.16
N PRO A 143 -13.86 -13.93 -2.35
CA PRO A 143 -13.29 -13.41 -3.58
C PRO A 143 -13.51 -14.31 -4.80
N ALA A 144 -14.05 -15.52 -4.60
CA ALA A 144 -14.41 -16.44 -5.68
C ALA A 144 -15.86 -16.25 -6.17
N ASP A 145 -16.68 -15.47 -5.44
CA ASP A 145 -18.03 -15.11 -5.86
C ASP A 145 -18.01 -13.77 -6.66
N PRO A 146 -18.32 -13.80 -7.97
CA PRO A 146 -18.35 -12.58 -8.78
C PRO A 146 -19.33 -11.54 -8.28
N HIS A 147 -20.47 -11.95 -7.70
CA HIS A 147 -21.46 -11.03 -7.15
C HIS A 147 -20.92 -10.34 -5.89
N PHE A 148 -20.29 -11.10 -4.99
CA PHE A 148 -19.60 -10.53 -3.84
C PHE A 148 -18.54 -9.50 -4.29
N MET A 149 -17.70 -9.84 -5.24
CA MET A 149 -16.65 -8.94 -5.72
C MET A 149 -17.22 -7.66 -6.36
N GLU A 150 -18.34 -7.75 -7.08
CA GLU A 150 -19.01 -6.56 -7.61
C GLU A 150 -19.51 -5.64 -6.49
N VAL A 151 -20.19 -6.18 -5.50
CA VAL A 151 -20.72 -5.42 -4.34
C VAL A 151 -19.57 -4.87 -3.50
N TYR A 152 -18.54 -5.67 -3.24
CA TYR A 152 -17.34 -5.30 -2.49
C TYR A 152 -16.63 -4.09 -3.10
N LEU A 153 -16.47 -4.05 -4.42
CA LEU A 153 -15.84 -2.93 -5.09
C LEU A 153 -16.78 -1.72 -5.21
N LYS A 154 -17.98 -1.92 -5.76
CA LYS A 154 -18.88 -0.81 -6.09
C LYS A 154 -19.66 -0.21 -4.91
N ASP A 155 -20.05 -1.03 -3.94
CA ASP A 155 -20.90 -0.59 -2.84
C ASP A 155 -20.15 -0.35 -1.54
N LEU A 156 -18.92 -0.87 -1.41
CA LEU A 156 -18.06 -0.66 -0.25
C LEU A 156 -16.87 0.27 -0.55
N HIS A 157 -16.10 0.04 -1.64
CA HIS A 157 -14.87 0.80 -1.93
C HIS A 157 -15.13 2.08 -2.72
N HIS A 158 -15.97 2.05 -3.77
CA HIS A 158 -16.24 3.27 -4.56
C HIS A 158 -16.75 4.45 -3.73
N PRO A 159 -17.63 4.30 -2.70
CA PRO A 159 -18.01 5.43 -1.85
C PRO A 159 -16.79 6.09 -1.17
N LEU A 160 -15.87 5.31 -0.64
CA LEU A 160 -14.64 5.83 -0.01
C LEU A 160 -13.70 6.49 -1.05
N GLU A 161 -13.63 5.92 -2.24
CA GLU A 161 -12.87 6.53 -3.34
C GLU A 161 -13.51 7.83 -3.85
N GLU A 162 -14.85 7.93 -3.88
CA GLU A 162 -15.57 9.17 -4.19
C GLU A 162 -15.29 10.27 -3.16
N GLU A 163 -15.05 9.90 -1.91
CA GLU A 163 -14.63 10.82 -0.86
C GLU A 163 -13.20 11.30 -1.00
N GLY A 164 -12.31 10.51 -1.64
CA GLY A 164 -10.94 10.95 -1.90
C GLY A 164 -9.86 9.90 -1.89
N VAL A 165 -10.13 8.63 -1.56
CA VAL A 165 -9.12 7.57 -1.62
C VAL A 165 -8.67 7.36 -3.07
N ASP A 166 -7.35 7.35 -3.30
CA ASP A 166 -6.78 7.24 -4.65
C ASP A 166 -6.51 5.80 -5.09
N PHE A 167 -6.11 4.94 -4.17
CA PHE A 167 -5.88 3.52 -4.40
C PHE A 167 -5.82 2.76 -3.07
N TRP A 168 -5.74 1.41 -3.11
CA TRP A 168 -5.85 0.57 -1.92
C TRP A 168 -4.56 -0.18 -1.61
N TRP A 169 -4.24 -0.29 -0.32
CA TRP A 169 -3.21 -1.17 0.21
C TRP A 169 -3.86 -2.47 0.69
N LEU A 170 -3.67 -3.54 -0.10
CA LEU A 170 -4.24 -4.86 0.15
C LEU A 170 -3.25 -5.70 0.99
N ASP A 171 -3.42 -5.66 2.29
CA ASP A 171 -2.55 -6.34 3.23
C ASP A 171 -3.13 -7.71 3.62
N TRP A 172 -3.09 -8.64 2.68
CA TRP A 172 -3.61 -9.97 2.86
C TRP A 172 -2.64 -10.87 3.62
N GLN A 173 -3.04 -11.41 4.78
CA GLN A 173 -2.23 -12.27 5.65
C GLN A 173 -2.95 -13.59 6.04
N GLN A 174 -4.11 -13.88 5.45
CA GLN A 174 -5.02 -14.95 5.89
C GLN A 174 -4.92 -16.22 5.04
N GLY A 175 -3.75 -16.45 4.43
CA GLY A 175 -3.46 -17.70 3.72
C GLY A 175 -3.99 -17.77 2.28
N THR A 176 -3.97 -18.97 1.71
CA THR A 176 -4.13 -19.21 0.27
C THR A 176 -5.38 -20.01 -0.08
N VAL A 177 -6.35 -20.13 0.83
CA VAL A 177 -7.53 -20.99 0.66
C VAL A 177 -8.77 -20.18 0.31
N THR A 178 -9.45 -20.58 -0.78
CA THR A 178 -10.81 -20.14 -1.13
C THR A 178 -11.77 -21.32 -1.22
N LYS A 179 -13.05 -21.06 -1.50
CA LYS A 179 -14.02 -22.13 -1.83
C LYS A 179 -13.68 -22.87 -3.11
N VAL A 180 -12.84 -22.29 -3.97
CA VAL A 180 -12.37 -22.91 -5.22
C VAL A 180 -10.96 -23.48 -5.00
N PRO A 181 -10.79 -24.82 -5.04
CA PRO A 181 -9.49 -25.43 -4.83
C PRO A 181 -8.41 -24.90 -5.80
N GLY A 182 -7.26 -24.50 -5.24
CA GLY A 182 -6.13 -23.97 -6.01
C GLY A 182 -6.23 -22.50 -6.42
N LEU A 183 -7.31 -21.82 -6.06
CA LEU A 183 -7.46 -20.39 -6.29
C LEU A 183 -6.99 -19.62 -5.06
N ASP A 184 -5.95 -18.80 -5.22
CA ASP A 184 -5.41 -17.93 -4.17
C ASP A 184 -6.27 -16.67 -4.01
N PRO A 185 -6.78 -16.35 -2.80
CA PRO A 185 -7.56 -15.12 -2.54
C PRO A 185 -6.82 -13.84 -2.92
N LEU A 186 -5.53 -13.76 -2.63
CA LEU A 186 -4.71 -12.58 -2.93
C LEU A 186 -4.57 -12.37 -4.44
N TRP A 187 -4.50 -13.45 -5.22
CA TRP A 187 -4.48 -13.38 -6.68
C TRP A 187 -5.77 -12.76 -7.23
N MET A 188 -6.92 -13.16 -6.67
CA MET A 188 -8.21 -12.57 -7.04
C MET A 188 -8.33 -11.11 -6.60
N LEU A 189 -7.93 -10.78 -5.37
CA LEU A 189 -7.93 -9.40 -4.88
C LEU A 189 -7.06 -8.50 -5.76
N ASN A 190 -5.83 -8.92 -6.08
CA ASN A 190 -4.93 -8.14 -6.93
C ASN A 190 -5.54 -7.89 -8.31
N HIS A 191 -6.11 -8.93 -8.92
CA HIS A 191 -6.72 -8.83 -10.23
C HIS A 191 -7.90 -7.84 -10.24
N TYR A 192 -8.85 -8.04 -9.35
CA TYR A 192 -10.06 -7.24 -9.33
C TYR A 192 -9.81 -5.79 -8.88
N HIS A 193 -9.09 -5.58 -7.80
CA HIS A 193 -8.77 -4.22 -7.34
C HIS A 193 -7.96 -3.44 -8.36
N TYR A 194 -6.99 -4.10 -9.02
CA TYR A 194 -6.18 -3.43 -10.03
C TYR A 194 -7.04 -2.96 -11.21
N LEU A 195 -7.88 -3.85 -11.76
CA LEU A 195 -8.74 -3.50 -12.90
C LEU A 195 -9.78 -2.44 -12.51
N ASP A 196 -10.38 -2.59 -11.33
CA ASP A 196 -11.39 -1.67 -10.83
C ASP A 196 -10.81 -0.29 -10.50
N SER A 197 -9.56 -0.20 -10.02
CA SER A 197 -8.96 1.08 -9.62
C SER A 197 -8.89 2.13 -10.75
N SER A 198 -9.19 1.75 -11.98
CA SER A 198 -9.28 2.66 -13.14
C SER A 198 -10.70 3.17 -13.45
N TRP A 199 -11.72 2.84 -12.65
CA TRP A 199 -13.12 3.14 -12.96
C TRP A 199 -13.43 4.64 -13.13
N LYS A 200 -12.65 5.53 -12.48
CA LYS A 200 -12.73 6.98 -12.67
C LYS A 200 -11.95 7.48 -13.90
N GLY A 201 -11.40 6.58 -14.74
CA GLY A 201 -10.60 6.94 -15.90
C GLY A 201 -9.13 7.28 -15.59
N ASN A 202 -8.69 7.07 -14.37
CA ASN A 202 -7.29 7.19 -13.97
C ASN A 202 -6.49 5.94 -14.32
N ARG A 203 -5.16 6.06 -14.31
CA ARG A 203 -4.28 4.90 -14.48
C ARG A 203 -4.33 4.03 -13.24
N PRO A 204 -4.56 2.69 -13.41
CA PRO A 204 -4.73 1.79 -12.28
C PRO A 204 -3.47 1.65 -11.44
N LEU A 205 -3.67 1.47 -10.14
CA LEU A 205 -2.63 1.18 -9.16
C LEU A 205 -3.23 0.43 -7.98
N THR A 206 -2.51 -0.56 -7.48
CA THR A 206 -2.75 -1.18 -6.17
C THR A 206 -1.45 -1.19 -5.38
N PHE A 207 -1.52 -1.42 -4.09
CA PHE A 207 -0.37 -1.67 -3.24
C PHE A 207 -0.66 -2.96 -2.48
N SER A 208 -0.01 -4.08 -2.85
CA SER A 208 -0.43 -5.42 -2.42
C SER A 208 0.73 -6.38 -2.25
N ARG A 209 0.52 -7.41 -1.44
CA ARG A 209 1.47 -8.51 -1.29
C ARG A 209 1.63 -9.31 -2.58
N TYR A 210 2.75 -10.05 -2.68
CA TYR A 210 3.05 -10.94 -3.79
C TYR A 210 2.18 -12.21 -3.73
N ALA A 211 1.49 -12.52 -4.84
CA ALA A 211 0.59 -13.67 -4.95
C ALA A 211 1.10 -14.78 -5.90
N GLY A 212 2.27 -14.64 -6.49
CA GLY A 212 2.86 -15.63 -7.41
C GLY A 212 3.34 -15.03 -8.73
N VAL A 213 3.83 -15.88 -9.61
CA VAL A 213 4.29 -15.51 -10.96
C VAL A 213 3.13 -14.89 -11.74
N GLY A 214 3.36 -13.73 -12.36
CA GLY A 214 2.33 -12.95 -13.05
C GLY A 214 1.79 -11.76 -12.23
N SER A 215 2.13 -11.64 -10.93
CA SER A 215 1.73 -10.50 -10.09
C SER A 215 2.26 -9.15 -10.58
N HIS A 216 3.29 -9.14 -11.43
CA HIS A 216 3.81 -7.93 -12.07
C HIS A 216 2.76 -7.16 -12.89
N ARG A 217 1.65 -7.80 -13.25
CA ARG A 217 0.51 -7.16 -13.94
C ARG A 217 -0.30 -6.24 -13.03
N TYR A 218 -0.13 -6.35 -11.73
CA TYR A 218 -0.92 -5.65 -10.71
C TYR A 218 0.00 -4.89 -9.73
N PRO A 219 0.80 -3.91 -10.22
CA PRO A 219 1.69 -3.15 -9.35
C PRO A 219 0.89 -2.20 -8.43
N VAL A 220 1.46 -1.87 -7.28
CA VAL A 220 2.80 -2.14 -6.75
C VAL A 220 2.73 -3.31 -5.77
N GLY A 221 3.76 -4.14 -5.75
CA GLY A 221 3.90 -5.17 -4.71
C GLY A 221 4.63 -4.68 -3.46
N PHE A 222 4.56 -5.42 -2.35
CA PHE A 222 5.41 -5.22 -1.18
C PHE A 222 5.79 -6.52 -0.49
N SER A 223 6.92 -6.49 0.25
CA SER A 223 7.48 -7.70 0.88
C SER A 223 6.84 -8.03 2.25
N GLY A 224 6.21 -7.05 2.91
CA GLY A 224 5.76 -7.15 4.29
C GLY A 224 6.86 -6.78 5.30
N ASP A 225 6.64 -7.12 6.53
CA ASP A 225 7.32 -6.61 7.71
C ASP A 225 8.80 -7.05 7.77
N SER A 226 9.71 -6.10 7.68
CA SER A 226 11.16 -6.33 7.74
C SER A 226 11.71 -6.01 9.12
N VAL A 227 12.64 -6.85 9.60
CA VAL A 227 13.37 -6.56 10.85
C VAL A 227 14.38 -5.43 10.60
N ILE A 228 14.54 -4.52 11.57
CA ILE A 228 15.53 -3.45 11.53
C ILE A 228 16.91 -4.07 11.81
N SER A 229 17.63 -4.49 10.78
CA SER A 229 18.97 -5.08 10.89
C SER A 229 19.78 -4.92 9.60
N TRP A 230 21.11 -5.04 9.74
CA TRP A 230 22.04 -5.04 8.61
C TRP A 230 21.81 -6.22 7.67
N GLU A 231 21.43 -7.37 8.20
CA GLU A 231 21.13 -8.57 7.43
C GLU A 231 19.89 -8.35 6.53
N SER A 232 18.86 -7.70 7.09
CA SER A 232 17.68 -7.32 6.32
C SER A 232 18.03 -6.36 5.18
N LEU A 233 18.88 -5.35 5.45
CA LEU A 233 19.35 -4.44 4.39
C LEU A 233 20.16 -5.18 3.32
N GLN A 234 21.08 -6.05 3.70
CA GLN A 234 21.90 -6.84 2.77
C GLN A 234 21.05 -7.74 1.87
N PHE A 235 19.92 -8.22 2.36
CA PHE A 235 18.99 -9.06 1.59
C PHE A 235 18.24 -8.27 0.50
N GLN A 236 17.99 -6.98 0.68
CA GLN A 236 17.16 -6.19 -0.23
C GLN A 236 17.69 -6.12 -1.68
N PRO A 237 18.98 -5.87 -1.94
CA PRO A 237 19.53 -5.92 -3.30
C PRO A 237 19.38 -7.29 -3.95
N TYR A 238 19.64 -8.35 -3.19
CA TYR A 238 19.49 -9.72 -3.68
C TYR A 238 18.04 -10.01 -4.07
N PHE A 239 17.09 -9.70 -3.18
CA PHE A 239 15.67 -9.91 -3.45
C PHE A 239 15.20 -9.09 -4.66
N THR A 240 15.54 -7.82 -4.72
CA THR A 240 15.14 -6.90 -5.82
C THR A 240 15.60 -7.43 -7.18
N ASN A 241 16.86 -7.87 -7.27
CA ASN A 241 17.40 -8.42 -8.50
C ASN A 241 16.74 -9.75 -8.87
N THR A 242 16.51 -10.61 -7.88
CA THR A 242 15.90 -11.93 -8.11
C THR A 242 14.43 -11.81 -8.51
N ALA A 243 13.67 -10.94 -7.86
CA ALA A 243 12.27 -10.68 -8.17
C ALA A 243 12.08 -10.11 -9.58
N SER A 244 13.01 -9.27 -10.04
CA SER A 244 12.97 -8.69 -11.40
C SER A 244 13.08 -9.76 -12.50
N ASN A 245 13.74 -10.90 -12.22
CA ASN A 245 13.86 -12.01 -13.19
C ASN A 245 12.51 -12.67 -13.53
N VAL A 246 11.51 -12.51 -12.67
CA VAL A 246 10.14 -12.98 -12.90
C VAL A 246 9.14 -11.83 -13.13
N GLY A 247 9.67 -10.69 -13.56
CA GLY A 247 8.88 -9.49 -13.87
C GLY A 247 8.39 -8.70 -12.66
N TYR A 248 8.64 -9.13 -11.43
CA TYR A 248 8.23 -8.44 -10.21
C TYR A 248 9.16 -7.27 -9.91
N GLY A 249 9.16 -6.29 -10.83
CA GLY A 249 10.09 -5.16 -10.82
C GLY A 249 9.62 -3.96 -10.00
N TRP A 250 8.31 -3.71 -9.91
CA TRP A 250 7.75 -2.58 -9.16
C TRP A 250 7.24 -3.06 -7.80
N TRP A 251 8.10 -3.05 -6.82
CA TRP A 251 7.79 -3.50 -5.47
C TRP A 251 8.42 -2.60 -4.42
N SER A 252 7.88 -2.64 -3.23
CA SER A 252 8.28 -1.86 -2.07
C SER A 252 8.75 -2.77 -0.96
N HIS A 253 9.88 -2.45 -0.35
CA HIS A 253 10.26 -2.97 0.96
C HIS A 253 10.12 -1.86 2.00
N ASP A 254 10.23 -2.21 3.28
CA ASP A 254 10.19 -1.26 4.38
C ASP A 254 11.56 -0.59 4.51
N ILE A 255 11.73 0.60 3.92
CA ILE A 255 12.99 1.32 3.97
C ILE A 255 13.28 1.77 5.41
N GLY A 256 14.41 1.32 5.94
CA GLY A 256 14.78 1.49 7.34
C GLY A 256 14.32 0.35 8.26
N GLY A 257 13.62 -0.65 7.73
CA GLY A 257 13.03 -1.77 8.47
C GLY A 257 11.77 -1.39 9.25
N HIS A 258 10.84 -2.32 9.38
CA HIS A 258 9.53 -2.08 9.97
C HIS A 258 9.52 -2.21 11.49
N MET A 259 10.04 -3.33 12.03
CA MET A 259 9.90 -3.69 13.44
C MET A 259 11.16 -4.33 14.03
N MET A 260 11.13 -4.54 15.35
CA MET A 260 12.19 -5.21 16.11
C MET A 260 13.58 -4.59 15.86
N GLY A 261 14.64 -5.31 16.19
CA GLY A 261 16.01 -4.83 16.03
C GLY A 261 16.38 -3.69 16.99
N ILE A 262 17.39 -2.93 16.60
CA ILE A 262 17.87 -1.78 17.35
C ILE A 262 17.96 -0.57 16.45
N ARG A 263 17.78 0.62 17.04
CA ARG A 263 18.05 1.85 16.34
C ARG A 263 19.52 1.99 16.05
N ASP A 264 19.87 2.16 14.78
CA ASP A 264 21.21 2.38 14.28
C ASP A 264 21.13 3.46 13.20
N ASP A 265 21.71 4.62 13.49
CA ASP A 265 21.62 5.79 12.60
C ASP A 265 22.40 5.55 11.30
N GLU A 266 23.55 4.85 11.34
CA GLU A 266 24.27 4.46 10.13
C GLU A 266 23.46 3.48 9.27
N LEU A 267 22.85 2.46 9.86
CA LEU A 267 21.98 1.53 9.15
C LEU A 267 20.86 2.28 8.42
N MET A 268 20.23 3.26 9.10
CA MET A 268 19.16 4.07 8.48
C MET A 268 19.68 4.87 7.30
N ALA A 269 20.84 5.53 7.45
CA ALA A 269 21.47 6.27 6.35
C ALA A 269 21.73 5.37 5.14
N ARG A 270 22.35 4.21 5.33
CA ARG A 270 22.63 3.25 4.26
C ARG A 270 21.37 2.68 3.64
N TRP A 271 20.33 2.46 4.45
CA TRP A 271 19.06 1.94 3.92
C TRP A 271 18.33 2.97 3.05
N VAL A 272 18.37 4.24 3.42
CA VAL A 272 17.81 5.32 2.57
C VAL A 272 18.63 5.50 1.30
N GLU A 273 19.95 5.47 1.37
CA GLU A 273 20.84 5.50 0.19
C GLU A 273 20.46 4.39 -0.81
N TYR A 274 20.27 3.16 -0.34
CA TYR A 274 19.82 2.05 -1.17
C TYR A 274 18.36 2.25 -1.62
N GLY A 275 17.46 2.64 -0.70
CA GLY A 275 16.03 2.75 -0.91
C GLY A 275 15.66 3.72 -2.03
N VAL A 276 16.37 4.83 -2.13
CA VAL A 276 16.14 5.85 -3.17
C VAL A 276 16.35 5.31 -4.59
N PHE A 277 17.23 4.31 -4.75
CA PHE A 277 17.45 3.61 -6.03
C PHE A 277 16.60 2.34 -6.18
N SER A 278 15.87 1.94 -5.14
CA SER A 278 14.93 0.81 -5.23
C SER A 278 13.67 1.19 -6.03
N PRO A 279 12.88 0.20 -6.50
CA PRO A 279 11.74 0.51 -7.38
C PRO A 279 10.74 1.50 -6.78
N ILE A 280 10.29 1.26 -5.55
CA ILE A 280 9.37 2.16 -4.82
C ILE A 280 10.06 2.65 -3.55
N ASN A 281 10.06 3.94 -3.33
CA ASN A 281 10.71 4.56 -2.16
C ASN A 281 9.67 4.85 -1.06
N ARG A 282 9.41 3.85 -0.21
CA ARG A 282 8.47 3.93 0.90
C ARG A 282 9.20 3.78 2.23
N LEU A 283 9.22 4.85 3.03
CA LEU A 283 9.60 4.76 4.44
C LEU A 283 8.46 4.11 5.21
N HIS A 284 8.74 3.08 5.98
CA HIS A 284 7.71 2.39 6.77
C HIS A 284 8.25 1.91 8.13
N SER A 285 7.42 1.96 9.16
CA SER A 285 7.76 1.53 10.51
C SER A 285 6.53 1.20 11.35
N THR A 286 6.74 0.57 12.51
CA THR A 286 5.72 0.41 13.55
C THR A 286 5.49 1.72 14.31
N ASP A 287 4.52 1.68 15.24
CA ASP A 287 4.19 2.74 16.19
C ASP A 287 5.29 3.01 17.23
N ASN A 288 6.19 2.04 17.46
CA ASN A 288 7.29 2.21 18.40
C ASN A 288 8.08 3.49 18.09
N PRO A 289 8.19 4.45 19.04
CA PRO A 289 8.89 5.73 18.82
C PRO A 289 10.33 5.59 18.34
N PHE A 290 11.03 4.51 18.71
CA PHE A 290 12.40 4.23 18.27
C PHE A 290 12.49 3.80 16.80
N ASN A 291 11.39 3.36 16.21
CA ASN A 291 11.35 2.89 14.83
C ASN A 291 10.95 4.00 13.83
N GLY A 292 10.60 5.20 14.32
CA GLY A 292 10.20 6.32 13.46
C GLY A 292 11.26 6.67 12.41
N LYS A 293 10.81 7.08 11.24
CA LYS A 293 11.66 7.36 10.05
C LYS A 293 11.73 8.85 9.70
N GLU A 294 11.23 9.71 10.58
CA GLU A 294 11.31 11.15 10.38
C GLU A 294 12.78 11.61 10.46
N PRO A 295 13.34 12.29 9.43
CA PRO A 295 14.75 12.60 9.36
C PRO A 295 15.30 13.35 10.59
N TRP A 296 14.51 14.27 11.13
CA TRP A 296 14.89 15.07 12.32
C TRP A 296 14.99 14.29 13.64
N LYS A 297 14.62 13.02 13.65
CA LYS A 297 14.78 12.12 14.81
C LYS A 297 16.15 11.45 14.86
N PHE A 298 16.96 11.57 13.83
CA PHE A 298 18.30 10.99 13.71
C PHE A 298 19.39 12.01 14.01
N ASP A 299 20.65 11.53 14.13
CA ASP A 299 21.79 12.42 14.23
C ASP A 299 21.94 13.32 12.99
N LYS A 300 22.73 14.38 13.08
CA LYS A 300 22.82 15.39 12.02
C LYS A 300 23.42 14.86 10.71
N ILE A 301 24.24 13.83 10.76
CA ILE A 301 24.84 13.21 9.58
C ILE A 301 23.77 12.38 8.86
N THR A 302 23.11 11.50 9.59
CA THR A 302 22.02 10.66 9.08
C THR A 302 20.85 11.50 8.59
N GLN A 303 20.45 12.53 9.35
CA GLN A 303 19.42 13.49 8.91
C GLN A 303 19.80 14.08 7.55
N GLY A 304 21.01 14.60 7.38
CA GLY A 304 21.47 15.20 6.12
C GLY A 304 21.45 14.21 4.96
N VAL A 305 21.90 12.97 5.17
CA VAL A 305 21.83 11.90 4.18
C VAL A 305 20.38 11.62 3.77
N MET A 306 19.49 11.42 4.74
CA MET A 306 18.08 11.14 4.46
C MET A 306 17.45 12.27 3.63
N GLU A 307 17.66 13.51 4.02
CA GLU A 307 17.11 14.69 3.34
C GLU A 307 17.62 14.81 1.89
N ASP A 308 18.91 14.66 1.67
CA ASP A 308 19.51 14.76 0.33
C ASP A 308 19.01 13.66 -0.59
N TYR A 309 18.91 12.42 -0.10
CA TYR A 309 18.46 11.28 -0.91
C TYR A 309 16.95 11.30 -1.16
N LEU A 310 16.13 11.77 -0.22
CA LEU A 310 14.70 11.97 -0.47
C LEU A 310 14.45 13.04 -1.54
N ARG A 311 15.24 14.14 -1.55
CA ARG A 311 15.19 15.17 -2.62
C ARG A 311 15.67 14.58 -3.95
N LEU A 312 16.76 13.79 -3.93
CA LEU A 312 17.29 13.10 -5.11
C LEU A 312 16.22 12.21 -5.75
N ARG A 313 15.47 11.45 -4.94
CA ARG A 313 14.39 10.58 -5.45
C ARG A 313 13.38 11.33 -6.30
N HIS A 314 12.92 12.49 -5.86
CA HIS A 314 11.99 13.30 -6.65
C HIS A 314 12.62 13.87 -7.92
N GLY A 315 13.91 14.22 -7.89
CA GLY A 315 14.67 14.57 -9.10
C GLY A 315 14.77 13.43 -10.11
N MET A 316 14.71 12.18 -9.65
CA MET A 316 14.76 10.98 -10.50
C MET A 316 13.40 10.57 -11.09
N VAL A 317 12.28 11.14 -10.65
CA VAL A 317 10.93 10.75 -11.12
C VAL A 317 10.80 10.73 -12.66
N PRO A 318 11.30 11.73 -13.41
CA PRO A 318 11.23 11.67 -14.88
C PRO A 318 12.02 10.49 -15.48
N TYR A 319 13.16 10.17 -14.90
CA TYR A 319 13.98 9.01 -15.30
C TYR A 319 13.25 7.70 -15.03
N LEU A 320 12.75 7.51 -13.80
CA LEU A 320 12.03 6.30 -13.39
C LEU A 320 10.77 6.08 -14.23
N TYR A 321 10.01 7.14 -14.46
CA TYR A 321 8.84 7.08 -15.32
C TYR A 321 9.20 6.66 -16.76
N THR A 322 10.29 7.20 -17.29
CA THR A 322 10.79 6.82 -18.63
C THR A 322 11.24 5.36 -18.66
N MET A 323 11.89 4.87 -17.62
CA MET A 323 12.29 3.47 -17.54
C MET A 323 11.07 2.54 -17.46
N ASN A 324 10.06 2.88 -16.68
CA ASN A 324 8.81 2.12 -16.66
C ASN A 324 8.10 2.14 -18.03
N HIS A 325 8.07 3.28 -18.71
CA HIS A 325 7.52 3.36 -20.08
C HIS A 325 8.27 2.45 -21.07
N ARG A 326 9.59 2.32 -20.93
CA ARG A 326 10.38 1.42 -21.79
C ARG A 326 10.15 -0.06 -21.50
N ALA A 327 9.80 -0.39 -20.26
CA ALA A 327 9.51 -1.76 -19.82
C ALA A 327 8.05 -2.19 -20.07
N ASN A 328 7.16 -1.26 -20.44
CA ASN A 328 5.73 -1.50 -20.75
C ASN A 328 5.48 -2.05 -22.19
#